data_ffabb113d2213e7e84d8d93fa40cb6b3
#
_entry.id   ffabb113d2213e7e84d8d93fa40cb6b3
#
_cell.length_a   1.000
_cell.length_b   1.000
_cell.length_c   1.000
_cell.angle_alpha   90.00
_cell.angle_beta   90.00
_cell.angle_gamma   90.00
#
_symmetry.space_group_name_H-M   'P 1'
#
loop_
_entity.id
_entity.type
_entity.pdbx_description
1 polymer ?
#
loop_
_entity_poly.entity_id
_entity_poly.type
_entity_poly.pdbx_seq_one_letter_code
_entity_poly.pdbx_strand_id
1 'polypeptide(L)'
;VLVPAPAPSLEVGIPTAWNSNGKSSGRLIGEIDLAATPPAVRLGRSYVRELVGQHFGADRSELGDLELLTSEAMTNSVLHARPRRDGTITLTVLHVDRYVRVEVTDGGAASPAQPRQPDDALPTSGRGMSLIKALATDYGTSRGRNGASTFWFGIGIRDGWRLP
;
A
#
# COMPACT_ATOMS: atom_id res chain seq x y z
N VAL A 1 -3.10 -7.63 16.18
CA VAL A 1 -2.94 -7.01 15.76
C VAL A 1 -2.55 -6.11 15.81
N LEU A 2 -2.20 -5.92 15.70
CA LEU A 2 -1.79 -5.24 15.59
C LEU A 2 -1.74 -4.35 15.32
N VAL A 3 -1.82 -4.03 15.32
CA VAL A 3 -1.76 -3.26 14.98
C VAL A 3 -1.36 -2.46 15.14
N PRO A 4 -1.42 -2.10 15.22
CA PRO A 4 -1.05 -1.24 14.95
C PRO A 4 -0.17 -0.95 15.36
N ALA A 5 -0.26 -1.10 15.85
CA ALA A 5 0.46 -0.76 15.99
C ALA A 5 1.20 -0.93 15.57
N PRO A 6 0.78 -1.08 15.44
CA PRO A 6 1.40 -1.15 14.69
C PRO A 6 2.60 -1.02 14.80
N ALA A 7 2.72 -0.18 15.04
CA ALA A 7 3.99 0.13 15.05
C ALA A 7 4.69 -0.93 15.68
N PRO A 8 4.21 -1.24 16.70
CA PRO A 8 4.91 -2.20 17.39
C PRO A 8 4.78 -3.40 16.71
N SER A 9 3.63 -3.57 16.41
CA SER A 9 3.40 -4.74 15.73
C SER A 9 4.38 -4.67 14.76
N LEU A 10 4.60 -3.51 14.49
CA LEU A 10 5.41 -3.46 13.56
C LEU A 10 6.57 -4.07 13.96
N GLU A 11 7.02 -3.89 14.95
CA GLU A 11 8.15 -4.50 15.31
C GLU A 11 7.98 -5.90 15.38
N VAL A 12 6.86 -6.27 15.76
CA VAL A 12 6.60 -7.66 15.93
C VAL A 12 6.14 -8.24 14.68
N GLY A 13 5.18 -7.68 14.14
CA GLY A 13 4.59 -8.25 12.99
C GLY A 13 5.40 -8.10 11.79
N ILE A 14 6.13 -7.06 11.78
CA ILE A 14 6.80 -6.83 10.70
C ILE A 14 7.54 -7.84 10.19
N PRO A 15 8.20 -8.49 10.86
CA PRO A 15 9.03 -9.50 10.37
C PRO A 15 8.32 -10.33 9.38
N THR A 16 7.08 -10.41 9.44
CA THR A 16 6.35 -11.22 8.48
C THR A 16 6.26 -10.54 7.13
N ALA A 17 6.38 -9.25 7.10
CA ALA A 17 6.21 -8.51 5.85
C ALA A 17 7.50 -7.91 5.30
N TRP A 18 8.49 -7.70 6.13
CA TRP A 18 9.75 -7.10 5.71
C TRP A 18 10.94 -7.92 6.18
N ASN A 19 11.90 -8.11 5.29
CA ASN A 19 13.17 -8.75 5.68
C ASN A 19 14.18 -7.68 6.09
N SER A 20 15.31 -8.11 6.60
CA SER A 20 16.38 -7.23 7.06
C SER A 20 16.94 -6.30 5.98
N ASN A 21 16.63 -6.55 4.71
CA ASN A 21 17.08 -5.74 3.60
C ASN A 21 16.03 -4.71 3.19
N GLY A 22 14.96 -4.57 3.94
CA GLY A 22 13.90 -3.60 3.65
C GLY A 22 12.97 -4.00 2.52
N LYS A 23 12.95 -5.26 2.15
CA LYS A 23 12.06 -5.75 1.11
C LYS A 23 10.88 -6.47 1.73
N SER A 24 9.74 -6.41 1.07
CA SER A 24 8.57 -7.15 1.51
C SER A 24 8.87 -8.65 1.47
N SER A 25 8.49 -9.34 2.53
CA SER A 25 8.69 -10.79 2.60
C SER A 25 7.48 -11.58 2.08
N GLY A 26 6.48 -10.91 1.59
CA GLY A 26 5.31 -11.55 1.00
C GLY A 26 5.58 -12.12 -0.40
N ARG A 27 4.68 -12.98 -0.86
CA ARG A 27 4.73 -13.49 -2.22
C ARG A 27 4.21 -12.43 -3.19
N LEU A 28 5.00 -12.06 -4.17
CA LEU A 28 4.58 -11.10 -5.18
C LEU A 28 3.47 -11.70 -6.05
N ILE A 29 2.37 -10.98 -6.16
CA ILE A 29 1.24 -11.34 -7.00
C ILE A 29 1.29 -10.56 -8.30
N GLY A 30 1.61 -9.29 -8.22
CA GLY A 30 1.77 -8.44 -9.39
C GLY A 30 2.32 -7.08 -9.05
N GLU A 31 2.87 -6.42 -10.07
CA GLU A 31 3.44 -5.10 -9.94
C GLU A 31 3.23 -4.35 -11.25
N ILE A 32 2.96 -3.06 -11.17
CA ILE A 32 2.79 -2.21 -12.34
C ILE A 32 3.30 -0.80 -12.04
N ASP A 33 3.96 -0.21 -13.02
CA ASP A 33 4.36 1.18 -12.98
C ASP A 33 3.33 2.02 -13.76
N LEU A 34 2.81 3.05 -13.12
CA LEU A 34 1.81 3.94 -13.69
C LEU A 34 2.34 5.37 -13.71
N ALA A 35 2.04 6.11 -14.76
CA ALA A 35 2.39 7.53 -14.81
C ALA A 35 1.76 8.25 -13.61
N ALA A 36 2.53 9.11 -12.94
CA ALA A 36 2.08 9.81 -11.74
C ALA A 36 1.10 10.94 -12.06
N THR A 37 -0.01 10.59 -12.65
CA THR A 37 -1.08 11.49 -13.08
C THR A 37 -2.43 11.05 -12.54
N PRO A 38 -3.44 11.92 -12.46
CA PRO A 38 -4.76 11.55 -11.93
C PRO A 38 -5.38 10.29 -12.51
N PRO A 39 -5.28 9.99 -13.81
CA PRO A 39 -5.81 8.74 -14.37
C PRO A 39 -5.19 7.47 -13.77
N ALA A 40 -3.98 7.55 -13.21
CA ALA A 40 -3.33 6.41 -12.60
C ALA A 40 -4.15 5.83 -11.42
N VAL A 41 -4.89 6.66 -10.72
CA VAL A 41 -5.71 6.23 -9.58
C VAL A 41 -6.74 5.20 -10.04
N ARG A 42 -7.42 5.49 -11.14
CA ARG A 42 -8.44 4.59 -11.69
C ARG A 42 -7.81 3.30 -12.21
N LEU A 43 -6.68 3.42 -12.91
CA LEU A 43 -5.99 2.26 -13.44
C LEU A 43 -5.46 1.36 -12.33
N GLY A 44 -4.87 1.94 -11.30
CA GLY A 44 -4.36 1.18 -10.16
C GLY A 44 -5.46 0.46 -9.40
N ARG A 45 -6.60 1.13 -9.19
CA ARG A 45 -7.76 0.53 -8.54
C ARG A 45 -8.27 -0.69 -9.33
N SER A 46 -8.42 -0.53 -10.64
CA SER A 46 -8.89 -1.62 -11.50
C SER A 46 -7.88 -2.78 -11.53
N TYR A 47 -6.60 -2.46 -11.56
CA TYR A 47 -5.53 -3.45 -11.53
C TYR A 47 -5.58 -4.31 -10.26
N VAL A 48 -5.67 -3.67 -9.09
CA VAL A 48 -5.73 -4.39 -7.82
C VAL A 48 -6.97 -5.27 -7.75
N ARG A 49 -8.13 -4.72 -8.13
CA ARG A 49 -9.38 -5.48 -8.11
C ARG A 49 -9.30 -6.72 -8.97
N GLU A 50 -8.85 -6.57 -10.21
CA GLU A 50 -8.78 -7.67 -11.15
C GLU A 50 -7.79 -8.73 -10.70
N LEU A 51 -6.60 -8.29 -10.30
CA LEU A 51 -5.54 -9.18 -9.87
C LEU A 51 -5.94 -9.99 -8.63
N VAL A 52 -6.52 -9.33 -7.64
CA VAL A 52 -6.96 -10.00 -6.42
C VAL A 52 -8.15 -10.91 -6.69
N GLY A 53 -9.09 -10.49 -7.52
CA GLY A 53 -10.23 -11.32 -7.89
C GLY A 53 -9.84 -12.58 -8.63
N GLN A 54 -8.73 -12.56 -9.37
CA GLN A 54 -8.23 -13.73 -10.08
C GLN A 54 -7.49 -14.72 -9.16
N HIS A 55 -6.80 -14.22 -8.16
CA HIS A 55 -5.93 -15.03 -7.33
C HIS A 55 -6.54 -15.46 -5.98
N PHE A 56 -7.58 -14.77 -5.53
CA PHE A 56 -8.18 -15.04 -4.23
C PHE A 56 -9.69 -15.19 -4.33
N GLY A 57 -10.26 -15.94 -3.38
CA GLY A 57 -11.71 -16.00 -3.19
C GLY A 57 -12.27 -14.78 -2.48
N ALA A 58 -11.81 -13.58 -2.85
CA ALA A 58 -12.23 -12.36 -2.19
C ALA A 58 -13.71 -12.06 -2.48
N ASP A 59 -14.45 -11.73 -1.45
CA ASP A 59 -15.83 -11.34 -1.61
C ASP A 59 -15.95 -9.87 -2.10
N ARG A 60 -17.18 -9.47 -2.40
CA ARG A 60 -17.44 -8.13 -2.94
C ARG A 60 -17.04 -7.02 -1.95
N SER A 61 -17.16 -7.26 -0.66
CA SER A 61 -16.81 -6.29 0.37
C SER A 61 -15.29 -6.13 0.45
N GLU A 62 -14.58 -7.24 0.47
CA GLU A 62 -13.11 -7.25 0.50
C GLU A 62 -12.52 -6.56 -0.73
N LEU A 63 -13.07 -6.83 -1.92
CA LEU A 63 -12.65 -6.15 -3.14
C LEU A 63 -12.97 -4.66 -3.11
N GLY A 64 -14.12 -4.28 -2.57
CA GLY A 64 -14.51 -2.89 -2.42
C GLY A 64 -13.58 -2.12 -1.49
N ASP A 65 -13.18 -2.73 -0.38
CA ASP A 65 -12.24 -2.12 0.56
C ASP A 65 -10.86 -1.95 -0.09
N LEU A 66 -10.39 -2.97 -0.81
CA LEU A 66 -9.13 -2.88 -1.56
C LEU A 66 -9.15 -1.75 -2.58
N GLU A 67 -10.24 -1.62 -3.34
CA GLU A 67 -10.38 -0.56 -4.32
C GLU A 67 -10.36 0.82 -3.68
N LEU A 68 -11.09 0.97 -2.59
CA LEU A 68 -11.19 2.23 -1.89
C LEU A 68 -9.84 2.66 -1.31
N LEU A 69 -9.18 1.77 -0.58
CA LEU A 69 -7.88 2.08 0.02
C LEU A 69 -6.79 2.29 -1.02
N THR A 70 -6.83 1.55 -2.13
CA THR A 70 -5.92 1.78 -3.25
C THR A 70 -6.12 3.18 -3.84
N SER A 71 -7.38 3.60 -4.00
CA SER A 71 -7.70 4.93 -4.52
C SER A 71 -7.16 6.02 -3.59
N GLU A 72 -7.34 5.87 -2.29
CA GLU A 72 -6.84 6.83 -1.30
C GLU A 72 -5.31 6.91 -1.30
N ALA A 73 -4.65 5.78 -1.26
CA ALA A 73 -3.18 5.72 -1.25
C ALA A 73 -2.58 6.31 -2.53
N MET A 74 -3.14 5.97 -3.68
CA MET A 74 -2.65 6.49 -4.96
C MET A 74 -2.95 7.97 -5.15
N THR A 75 -4.13 8.43 -4.74
CA THR A 75 -4.48 9.85 -4.80
C THR A 75 -3.48 10.66 -3.98
N ASN A 76 -3.12 10.16 -2.81
CA ASN A 76 -2.16 10.82 -1.97
C ASN A 76 -0.78 10.92 -2.64
N SER A 77 -0.30 9.86 -3.26
CA SER A 77 0.96 9.87 -3.98
C SER A 77 0.93 10.81 -5.20
N VAL A 78 -0.17 10.80 -5.97
CA VAL A 78 -0.30 11.66 -7.14
C VAL A 78 -0.33 13.14 -6.76
N LEU A 79 -1.02 13.49 -5.67
CA LEU A 79 -1.21 14.90 -5.31
C LEU A 79 -0.09 15.49 -4.46
N HIS A 80 0.54 14.68 -3.62
CA HIS A 80 1.40 15.17 -2.54
C HIS A 80 2.84 14.67 -2.57
N ALA A 81 3.16 13.70 -3.43
CA ALA A 81 4.49 13.15 -3.54
C ALA A 81 5.17 13.53 -4.86
N ARG A 82 6.46 13.31 -4.93
CA ARG A 82 7.19 13.36 -6.19
C ARG A 82 7.04 12.00 -6.88
N PRO A 83 6.94 11.97 -8.20
CA PRO A 83 7.02 10.70 -8.90
C PRO A 83 8.43 10.13 -8.75
N ARG A 84 8.58 8.86 -9.06
CA ARG A 84 9.90 8.24 -9.19
C ARG A 84 10.66 8.89 -10.36
N ARG A 85 11.94 8.55 -10.50
CA ARG A 85 12.81 9.19 -11.52
C ARG A 85 12.28 9.09 -12.94
N ASP A 86 11.55 8.05 -13.25
CA ASP A 86 10.95 7.81 -14.56
C ASP A 86 9.55 8.44 -14.70
N GLY A 87 9.12 9.23 -13.73
CA GLY A 87 7.80 9.86 -13.76
C GLY A 87 6.67 8.96 -13.32
N THR A 88 6.97 7.82 -12.72
CA THR A 88 5.96 6.81 -12.36
C THR A 88 5.71 6.69 -10.85
N ILE A 89 4.63 5.98 -10.52
CA ILE A 89 4.32 5.46 -9.22
C ILE A 89 4.25 3.95 -9.42
N THR A 90 4.89 3.19 -8.55
CA THR A 90 4.83 1.72 -8.59
C THR A 90 3.74 1.24 -7.65
N LEU A 91 2.89 0.38 -8.16
CA LEU A 91 1.85 -0.29 -7.39
C LEU A 91 2.19 -1.77 -7.33
N THR A 92 2.37 -2.30 -6.13
CA THR A 92 2.76 -3.70 -5.90
C THR A 92 1.68 -4.40 -5.07
N VAL A 93 1.34 -5.62 -5.45
CA VAL A 93 0.38 -6.45 -4.72
C VAL A 93 1.09 -7.71 -4.26
N LEU A 94 0.99 -7.99 -2.97
CA LEU A 94 1.65 -9.12 -2.33
C LEU A 94 0.64 -9.96 -1.55
N HIS A 95 0.90 -11.25 -1.47
CA HIS A 95 0.23 -12.13 -0.53
C HIS A 95 1.12 -12.29 0.70
N VAL A 96 0.61 -11.91 1.85
CA VAL A 96 1.32 -11.99 3.10
C VAL A 96 0.44 -12.71 4.12
N ASP A 97 0.82 -13.90 4.50
CA ASP A 97 0.05 -14.73 5.45
C ASP A 97 -1.44 -14.88 5.08
N ARG A 98 -2.30 -14.16 5.79
CA ARG A 98 -3.76 -14.23 5.60
C ARG A 98 -4.33 -12.99 4.93
N TYR A 99 -3.51 -12.09 4.44
CA TYR A 99 -4.00 -10.87 3.82
C TYR A 99 -3.31 -10.54 2.50
N VAL A 100 -4.00 -9.74 1.71
CA VAL A 100 -3.43 -9.12 0.53
C VAL A 100 -2.85 -7.79 0.97
N ARG A 101 -1.60 -7.55 0.63
CA ARG A 101 -0.92 -6.29 0.90
C ARG A 101 -0.75 -5.53 -0.40
N VAL A 102 -1.14 -4.27 -0.37
CA VAL A 102 -0.96 -3.35 -1.50
C VAL A 102 0.06 -2.30 -1.09
N GLU A 103 1.05 -2.05 -1.94
CA GLU A 103 2.08 -1.06 -1.71
C GLU A 103 2.06 -0.03 -2.83
N VAL A 104 2.14 1.23 -2.47
CA VAL A 104 2.26 2.35 -3.40
C VAL A 104 3.59 3.03 -3.15
N THR A 105 4.48 2.98 -4.14
CA THR A 105 5.83 3.54 -4.03
C THR A 105 5.97 4.75 -4.97
N ASP A 106 6.35 5.87 -4.39
CA ASP A 106 6.61 7.11 -5.10
C ASP A 106 8.03 7.64 -4.83
N GLY A 107 8.33 8.81 -5.30
CA GLY A 107 9.65 9.44 -5.14
C GLY A 107 9.87 10.14 -3.81
N GLY A 108 8.91 10.06 -2.91
CA GLY A 108 8.98 10.73 -1.62
C GLY A 108 8.33 12.11 -1.60
N ALA A 109 8.49 12.83 -0.52
CA ALA A 109 7.82 14.10 -0.33
C ALA A 109 8.20 15.16 -1.36
N ALA A 110 7.22 15.90 -1.82
CA ALA A 110 7.41 16.98 -2.78
C ALA A 110 8.17 18.18 -2.20
N SER A 111 8.16 18.36 -0.89
CA SER A 111 8.91 19.45 -0.23
C SER A 111 9.91 18.91 0.76
N PRO A 112 11.19 19.22 0.62
CA PRO A 112 12.24 18.75 1.53
C PRO A 112 12.36 19.56 2.80
N ALA A 113 11.54 20.57 3.00
CA ALA A 113 11.83 21.64 3.94
C ALA A 113 11.44 21.43 5.41
N GLN A 114 10.85 20.32 5.79
CA GLN A 114 10.53 20.06 7.18
C GLN A 114 10.92 18.66 7.60
N PRO A 115 11.53 18.49 8.77
CA PRO A 115 11.74 17.19 9.35
C PRO A 115 10.36 16.59 9.63
N ARG A 116 10.05 15.51 8.94
CA ARG A 116 8.76 14.85 9.15
C ARG A 116 8.79 14.08 10.43
N GLN A 117 7.76 14.26 11.23
CA GLN A 117 7.48 13.34 12.31
C GLN A 117 7.05 11.99 11.70
N PRO A 118 7.21 10.89 12.41
CA PRO A 118 6.82 9.57 11.90
C PRO A 118 5.41 9.50 11.36
N ASP A 119 4.51 10.31 11.90
CA ASP A 119 3.12 10.35 11.47
C ASP A 119 2.91 11.14 10.17
N ASP A 120 3.86 11.98 9.78
CA ASP A 120 3.73 12.80 8.56
C ASP A 120 3.91 12.02 7.27
N ALA A 121 4.27 10.76 7.34
CA ALA A 121 4.42 9.91 6.18
C ALA A 121 3.09 9.28 5.75
N LEU A 122 2.05 9.45 6.55
CA LEU A 122 0.73 8.90 6.28
C LEU A 122 -0.08 9.86 5.40
N PRO A 123 -1.07 9.35 4.64
CA PRO A 123 -1.92 10.22 3.83
C PRO A 123 -2.55 11.31 4.67
N THR A 124 -2.38 12.54 4.27
CA THR A 124 -2.79 13.71 5.04
C THR A 124 -4.20 14.20 4.73
N SER A 125 -4.88 13.62 3.77
CA SER A 125 -6.29 13.95 3.56
C SER A 125 -7.10 13.32 4.69
N GLY A 126 -7.79 14.12 5.47
CA GLY A 126 -8.44 13.68 6.71
C GLY A 126 -9.38 12.49 6.58
N ARG A 127 -9.93 12.23 5.40
CA ARG A 127 -10.80 11.08 5.16
C ARG A 127 -10.01 9.82 4.81
N GLY A 128 -8.94 9.94 4.03
CA GLY A 128 -8.14 8.79 3.59
C GLY A 128 -7.56 8.02 4.74
N MET A 129 -6.98 8.72 5.72
CA MET A 129 -6.41 8.07 6.88
C MET A 129 -7.45 7.41 7.77
N SER A 130 -8.61 8.06 7.94
CA SER A 130 -9.70 7.47 8.72
C SER A 130 -10.20 6.17 8.08
N LEU A 131 -10.28 6.12 6.75
CA LEU A 131 -10.68 4.92 6.02
C LEU A 131 -9.64 3.81 6.16
N ILE A 132 -8.38 4.15 6.03
CA ILE A 132 -7.29 3.18 6.20
C ILE A 132 -7.33 2.57 7.60
N LYS A 133 -7.45 3.39 8.64
CA LYS A 133 -7.55 2.91 10.01
C LYS A 133 -8.78 2.06 10.26
N ALA A 134 -9.87 2.34 9.58
CA ALA A 134 -11.13 1.62 9.77
C ALA A 134 -11.17 0.29 9.04
N LEU A 135 -10.57 0.21 7.85
CA LEU A 135 -10.75 -0.92 6.95
C LEU A 135 -9.53 -1.82 6.83
N ALA A 136 -8.33 -1.28 6.98
CA ALA A 136 -7.11 -2.06 6.83
C ALA A 136 -6.87 -2.97 8.03
N THR A 137 -6.42 -4.19 7.76
CA THR A 137 -5.98 -5.11 8.80
C THR A 137 -4.68 -4.60 9.42
N ASP A 138 -3.81 -4.04 8.59
CA ASP A 138 -2.55 -3.45 8.99
C ASP A 138 -2.12 -2.43 7.94
N TYR A 139 -1.26 -1.48 8.27
CA TYR A 139 -0.76 -0.47 7.34
C TYR A 139 0.53 0.17 7.88
N GLY A 140 1.27 0.80 6.99
CA GLY A 140 2.50 1.49 7.39
C GLY A 140 3.20 2.17 6.24
N THR A 141 4.38 2.68 6.54
CA THR A 141 5.24 3.33 5.55
C THR A 141 6.66 2.84 5.69
N SER A 142 7.41 2.93 4.60
CA SER A 142 8.84 2.69 4.62
C SER A 142 9.54 3.62 3.64
N ARG A 143 10.84 3.81 3.83
CA ARG A 143 11.66 4.64 2.94
C ARG A 143 12.79 3.82 2.37
N GLY A 144 12.96 3.95 1.07
CA GLY A 144 14.10 3.38 0.35
C GLY A 144 15.33 4.27 0.48
N ARG A 145 16.51 3.68 0.24
CA ARG A 145 17.80 4.38 0.31
C ARG A 145 17.92 5.53 -0.71
N ASN A 146 17.17 5.46 -1.79
CA ASN A 146 17.17 6.44 -2.86
C ASN A 146 16.15 7.57 -2.65
N GLY A 147 15.56 7.67 -1.47
CA GLY A 147 14.54 8.68 -1.17
C GLY A 147 13.13 8.27 -1.53
N ALA A 148 12.94 7.11 -2.15
CA ALA A 148 11.60 6.60 -2.45
C ALA A 148 10.82 6.37 -1.16
N SER A 149 9.53 6.59 -1.20
CA SER A 149 8.62 6.33 -0.09
C SER A 149 7.60 5.30 -0.52
N THR A 150 7.34 4.34 0.34
CA THR A 150 6.31 3.34 0.12
C THR A 150 5.28 3.44 1.24
N PHE A 151 4.03 3.64 0.86
CA PHE A 151 2.90 3.47 1.76
C PHE A 151 2.27 2.11 1.45
N TRP A 152 1.89 1.38 2.47
CA TRP A 152 1.27 0.08 2.29
C TRP A 152 0.09 -0.15 3.25
N PHE A 153 -0.85 -0.99 2.82
CA PHE A 153 -1.93 -1.48 3.65
C PHE A 153 -2.25 -2.94 3.32
N GLY A 154 -2.83 -3.64 4.27
CA GLY A 154 -3.27 -5.03 4.14
C GLY A 154 -4.76 -5.19 4.41
N ILE A 155 -5.42 -6.02 3.61
CA ILE A 155 -6.81 -6.42 3.81
C ILE A 155 -6.86 -7.94 3.98
N GLY A 156 -7.48 -8.40 5.05
CA GLY A 156 -7.68 -9.83 5.29
C GLY A 156 -8.64 -10.42 4.26
N ILE A 157 -8.28 -11.56 3.68
CA ILE A 157 -9.11 -12.29 2.73
C ILE A 157 -9.57 -13.59 3.40
N ARG A 158 -10.88 -13.73 3.55
CA ARG A 158 -11.45 -14.85 4.30
C ARG A 158 -11.27 -16.18 3.62
N ASP A 159 -11.50 -16.23 2.33
CA ASP A 159 -11.44 -17.50 1.58
C ASP A 159 -10.04 -17.86 1.07
N GLY A 160 -9.09 -16.98 1.30
CA GLY A 160 -7.69 -17.26 1.02
C GLY A 160 -7.35 -17.41 -0.45
N TRP A 161 -6.19 -17.99 -0.68
CA TRP A 161 -5.62 -18.17 -1.99
C TRP A 161 -6.37 -19.24 -2.82
N ARG A 162 -6.73 -18.90 -4.04
CA ARG A 162 -7.18 -19.89 -5.02
C ARG A 162 -5.97 -20.35 -5.80
N LEU A 163 -5.75 -21.65 -5.81
CA LEU A 163 -4.75 -22.21 -6.70
C LEU A 163 -5.27 -22.10 -8.14
N PRO A 164 -4.39 -21.74 -9.07
CA PRO A 164 -4.78 -21.72 -10.47
C PRO A 164 -5.07 -23.14 -10.99
#